data_499e549999e4024b6a1909facd45e4cb
#
_entry.id   499e549999e4024b6a1909facd45e4cb
#
_cell.length_a   1.000
_cell.length_b   1.000
_cell.length_c   1.000
_cell.angle_alpha   90.00
_cell.angle_beta   90.00
_cell.angle_gamma   90.00
#
_symmetry.space_group_name_H-M   'P 1'
#
loop_
_entity.id
_entity.type
_entity.pdbx_description
1 polymer ?
#
loop_
_entity_poly.entity_id
_entity_poly.type
_entity_poly.pdbx_seq_one_letter_code
_entity_poly.pdbx_strand_id
1 'polypeptide(L)'
;MRKTAITFMLMLAAAVGYAQSVYDGLLFSENNYEGTARSVAMGNAFTALGGDLGSVSINPAGSAVAKYSQFTITPGLTITSSTAQGVSPYSDGTLPYFERKMRSTMTNLSLPNMGMTLNWDTDRKSGVKNISFGFVMNKSAGYDQDVYANGLNSTTSFMGAMAVDATGITASELNATDAYNYLPWSTIVGYQSGMISTFGGYDDEYVGASELIFDNGDIVLGGDIEQTYGRRVTGSKYDYVFNFGANISDFLYLGANLGISSTVYGYEDYFKEAAVDPSDFEIALDNGKNLYFSQMKYRYSYNVEGSGYYAKVGAIVTPGAGLRFGAAIQTPIVNTIMERWQYSGSTEFTSSSYDGYAYSPYGEYSYTLVSPFRANLGLAYTFGKYAVISADYEICDYGQMRFKSNGSDRDYFEELNDIIKENFTTSNIWRFGAELKLGTLAVRGGYGFTTSPERQYDGPYRSNMSLGFGYSSKGSFYADFAIRRNTYSKEYYMPYSDYIFDDDGNIAEPVPELVITRSDWKALLTFGWRF
;
A
#
# COMPACT_ATOMS: atom_id res chain seq x y z
N MET A 1 -8.29 -25.81 -16.59
CA MET A 1 -7.17 -24.82 -16.43
C MET A 1 -7.37 -24.19 -15.06
N ARG A 2 -6.62 -24.68 -14.08
CA ARG A 2 -6.68 -24.19 -12.69
C ARG A 2 -6.14 -22.76 -12.69
N LYS A 3 -6.97 -21.80 -12.34
CA LYS A 3 -6.56 -20.44 -11.98
C LYS A 3 -5.79 -20.59 -10.68
N THR A 4 -4.48 -20.49 -10.76
CA THR A 4 -3.63 -20.35 -9.58
C THR A 4 -3.96 -18.99 -9.00
N ALA A 5 -4.82 -18.97 -7.97
CA ALA A 5 -5.00 -17.80 -7.14
C ALA A 5 -3.65 -17.51 -6.48
N ILE A 6 -3.13 -16.31 -6.67
CA ILE A 6 -2.00 -15.83 -5.88
C ILE A 6 -2.57 -15.59 -4.51
N THR A 7 -2.47 -16.60 -3.67
CA THR A 7 -2.73 -16.51 -2.25
C THR A 7 -1.67 -15.55 -1.70
N PHE A 8 -2.08 -14.42 -1.16
CA PHE A 8 -1.29 -13.65 -0.22
C PHE A 8 -1.12 -14.54 1.02
N MET A 9 -0.25 -15.54 0.90
CA MET A 9 0.28 -16.19 2.06
C MET A 9 1.13 -15.13 2.76
N LEU A 10 0.55 -14.44 3.74
CA LEU A 10 1.34 -14.10 4.90
C LEU A 10 1.85 -15.47 5.39
N MET A 11 3.02 -15.91 4.88
CA MET A 11 3.80 -16.86 5.62
C MET A 11 4.05 -16.16 6.95
N LEU A 12 3.30 -16.54 7.96
CA LEU A 12 3.81 -16.53 9.32
C LEU A 12 5.01 -17.49 9.26
N ALA A 13 6.13 -16.98 8.73
CA ALA A 13 7.38 -17.61 8.94
C ALA A 13 7.55 -17.59 10.46
N ALA A 14 7.52 -18.74 11.06
CA ALA A 14 8.06 -18.97 12.38
C ALA A 14 9.56 -18.66 12.33
N ALA A 15 9.90 -17.40 12.26
CA ALA A 15 11.23 -16.86 12.34
C ALA A 15 11.16 -15.66 13.26
N VAL A 16 11.81 -15.79 14.37
CA VAL A 16 12.20 -14.80 15.34
C VAL A 16 12.09 -13.37 14.79
N GLY A 17 10.99 -12.67 15.11
CA GLY A 17 10.97 -11.23 15.24
C GLY A 17 11.07 -10.35 13.99
N TYR A 18 10.98 -10.87 12.77
CA TYR A 18 11.06 -10.04 11.55
C TYR A 18 9.67 -9.87 10.91
N ALA A 19 9.21 -8.61 10.81
CA ALA A 19 7.89 -8.27 10.25
C ALA A 19 7.95 -7.93 8.74
N GLN A 20 9.15 -7.96 8.10
CA GLN A 20 9.34 -7.50 6.73
C GLN A 20 8.74 -8.46 5.72
N SER A 21 7.86 -7.92 4.87
CA SER A 21 7.34 -8.61 3.68
C SER A 21 7.98 -8.05 2.40
N VAL A 22 8.20 -8.89 1.41
CA VAL A 22 8.62 -8.44 0.07
C VAL A 22 7.61 -7.48 -0.56
N TYR A 23 6.34 -7.57 -0.15
CA TYR A 23 5.27 -6.66 -0.56
C TYR A 23 5.36 -5.28 0.11
N ASP A 24 5.93 -5.16 1.31
CA ASP A 24 6.26 -3.87 1.93
C ASP A 24 7.34 -3.16 1.10
N GLY A 25 8.32 -3.93 0.60
CA GLY A 25 9.30 -3.44 -0.35
C GLY A 25 8.66 -2.85 -1.61
N LEU A 26 7.67 -3.53 -2.18
CA LEU A 26 6.89 -3.03 -3.32
C LEU A 26 6.11 -1.76 -2.94
N LEU A 27 5.35 -1.81 -1.85
CA LEU A 27 4.50 -0.71 -1.37
C LEU A 27 5.28 0.59 -1.18
N PHE A 28 6.45 0.52 -0.52
CA PHE A 28 7.29 1.70 -0.26
C PHE A 28 8.11 2.13 -1.47
N SER A 29 8.30 1.25 -2.46
CA SER A 29 9.00 1.58 -3.72
C SER A 29 8.08 2.20 -4.77
N GLU A 30 6.76 2.03 -4.68
CA GLU A 30 5.80 2.58 -5.64
C GLU A 30 5.71 4.10 -5.59
N ASN A 31 5.43 4.70 -6.78
CA ASN A 31 5.08 6.10 -6.93
C ASN A 31 3.74 6.23 -7.67
N ASN A 32 2.85 7.03 -7.10
CA ASN A 32 1.59 7.44 -7.72
C ASN A 32 1.44 8.96 -7.57
N TYR A 33 2.23 9.68 -8.35
CA TYR A 33 2.37 11.13 -8.21
C TYR A 33 1.04 11.87 -8.11
N GLU A 34 0.92 12.66 -7.06
CA GLU A 34 -0.08 13.69 -6.90
C GLU A 34 0.65 15.03 -7.02
N GLY A 35 0.37 15.79 -8.03
CA GLY A 35 1.01 17.08 -8.27
C GLY A 35 0.02 18.23 -8.12
N THR A 36 0.14 19.21 -9.00
CA THR A 36 -0.86 20.26 -9.16
C THR A 36 -2.14 19.70 -9.80
N ALA A 37 -3.26 20.40 -9.64
CA ALA A 37 -4.50 20.02 -10.31
C ALA A 37 -4.35 19.96 -11.82
N ARG A 38 -3.51 20.83 -12.43
CA ARG A 38 -3.23 20.80 -13.86
C ARG A 38 -2.53 19.51 -14.27
N SER A 39 -1.48 19.09 -13.55
CA SER A 39 -0.74 17.88 -13.91
C SER A 39 -1.60 16.63 -13.73
N VAL A 40 -2.37 16.56 -12.64
CA VAL A 40 -3.28 15.44 -12.36
C VAL A 40 -4.42 15.36 -13.37
N ALA A 41 -5.02 16.50 -13.77
CA ALA A 41 -6.07 16.55 -14.78
C ALA A 41 -5.63 16.03 -16.16
N MET A 42 -4.33 16.11 -16.46
CA MET A 42 -3.71 15.57 -17.68
C MET A 42 -3.06 14.19 -17.46
N GLY A 43 -3.51 13.42 -16.45
CA GLY A 43 -2.99 12.09 -16.18
C GLY A 43 -1.51 12.05 -15.77
N ASN A 44 -0.91 13.18 -15.37
CA ASN A 44 0.53 13.35 -15.14
C ASN A 44 1.42 13.07 -16.37
N ALA A 45 0.91 13.24 -17.60
CA ALA A 45 1.66 13.09 -18.84
C ALA A 45 2.49 14.35 -19.12
N PHE A 46 3.55 14.57 -18.34
CA PHE A 46 4.32 15.82 -18.31
C PHE A 46 5.82 15.66 -18.58
N THR A 47 6.27 14.47 -18.95
CA THR A 47 7.71 14.24 -19.23
C THR A 47 8.25 15.13 -20.33
N ALA A 48 7.44 15.47 -21.37
CA ALA A 48 7.83 16.35 -22.46
C ALA A 48 7.28 17.79 -22.35
N LEU A 49 6.31 18.03 -21.43
CA LEU A 49 5.62 19.33 -21.38
C LEU A 49 6.34 20.36 -20.50
N GLY A 50 6.57 20.04 -19.24
CA GLY A 50 7.12 20.99 -18.26
C GLY A 50 6.22 22.22 -18.00
N GLY A 51 6.79 23.23 -17.34
CA GLY A 51 6.11 24.50 -17.05
C GLY A 51 5.01 24.41 -15.98
N ASP A 52 5.03 23.35 -15.17
CA ASP A 52 4.11 23.10 -14.07
C ASP A 52 4.90 22.54 -12.87
N LEU A 53 4.64 23.01 -11.64
CA LEU A 53 5.41 22.60 -10.46
C LEU A 53 5.20 21.13 -10.09
N GLY A 54 4.03 20.56 -10.34
CA GLY A 54 3.79 19.13 -10.18
C GLY A 54 4.65 18.27 -11.11
N SER A 55 5.01 18.80 -12.30
CA SER A 55 5.81 18.10 -13.29
C SER A 55 7.30 18.01 -12.96
N VAL A 56 7.80 18.83 -12.04
CA VAL A 56 9.23 18.86 -11.66
C VAL A 56 9.68 17.50 -11.09
N SER A 57 8.83 16.80 -10.37
CA SER A 57 9.11 15.44 -9.88
C SER A 57 9.10 14.39 -11.00
N ILE A 58 8.40 14.65 -12.13
CA ILE A 58 8.34 13.76 -13.29
C ILE A 58 9.57 13.96 -14.16
N ASN A 59 9.81 15.22 -14.61
CA ASN A 59 11.00 15.60 -15.37
C ASN A 59 11.57 16.93 -14.84
N PRO A 60 12.80 16.90 -14.26
CA PRO A 60 13.45 18.09 -13.71
C PRO A 60 13.58 19.27 -14.66
N ALA A 61 13.74 19.00 -15.97
CA ALA A 61 13.86 20.04 -17.00
C ALA A 61 12.59 20.88 -17.14
N GLY A 62 11.47 20.41 -16.57
CA GLY A 62 10.18 21.11 -16.62
C GLY A 62 10.18 22.49 -15.97
N SER A 63 11.02 22.75 -14.97
CA SER A 63 11.15 24.07 -14.33
C SER A 63 11.70 25.13 -15.27
N ALA A 64 12.64 24.77 -16.14
CA ALA A 64 13.27 25.67 -17.09
C ALA A 64 12.38 26.04 -18.29
N VAL A 65 11.26 25.35 -18.48
CA VAL A 65 10.29 25.66 -19.54
C VAL A 65 9.48 26.92 -19.23
N ALA A 66 9.21 27.17 -17.95
CA ALA A 66 8.56 28.41 -17.53
C ALA A 66 9.54 29.59 -17.63
N LYS A 67 9.08 30.72 -18.19
CA LYS A 67 9.89 31.95 -18.31
C LYS A 67 9.60 32.97 -17.19
N TYR A 68 8.96 32.51 -16.11
CA TYR A 68 8.55 33.30 -14.95
C TYR A 68 8.79 32.50 -13.68
N SER A 69 9.02 33.21 -12.62
CA SER A 69 8.98 32.63 -11.28
C SER A 69 7.55 32.31 -10.89
N GLN A 70 7.33 31.26 -10.11
CA GLN A 70 5.97 30.87 -9.70
C GLN A 70 5.96 30.21 -8.33
N PHE A 71 4.83 30.36 -7.65
CA PHE A 71 4.48 29.66 -6.41
C PHE A 71 3.15 28.95 -6.60
N THR A 72 3.02 27.75 -6.07
CA THR A 72 1.75 26.99 -6.04
C THR A 72 1.48 26.37 -4.70
N ILE A 73 0.18 26.23 -4.40
CA ILE A 73 -0.33 25.43 -3.30
C ILE A 73 -1.55 24.65 -3.79
N THR A 74 -1.60 23.36 -3.47
CA THR A 74 -2.66 22.45 -3.94
C THR A 74 -3.23 21.65 -2.77
N PRO A 75 -4.28 22.10 -2.08
CA PRO A 75 -5.09 21.25 -1.22
C PRO A 75 -5.82 20.19 -2.03
N GLY A 76 -6.04 19.02 -1.40
CA GLY A 76 -6.71 17.88 -2.02
C GLY A 76 -7.56 17.09 -1.04
N LEU A 77 -8.67 16.57 -1.55
CA LEU A 77 -9.58 15.67 -0.87
C LEU A 77 -9.52 14.30 -1.54
N THR A 78 -9.28 13.24 -0.78
CA THR A 78 -9.33 11.86 -1.26
C THR A 78 -10.47 11.13 -0.54
N ILE A 79 -11.29 10.42 -1.32
CA ILE A 79 -12.34 9.52 -0.83
C ILE A 79 -11.98 8.12 -1.35
N THR A 80 -11.50 7.25 -0.47
CA THR A 80 -11.17 5.86 -0.76
C THR A 80 -12.35 4.98 -0.40
N SER A 81 -12.73 4.09 -1.30
CA SER A 81 -13.81 3.13 -1.12
C SER A 81 -13.25 1.73 -1.35
N SER A 82 -13.43 0.86 -0.37
CA SER A 82 -13.09 -0.56 -0.45
C SER A 82 -14.34 -1.40 -0.36
N THR A 83 -14.35 -2.55 -1.02
CA THR A 83 -15.38 -3.58 -0.80
C THR A 83 -14.69 -4.89 -0.51
N ALA A 84 -15.19 -5.62 0.47
CA ALA A 84 -14.75 -6.97 0.81
C ALA A 84 -15.93 -7.93 0.65
N GLN A 85 -15.67 -9.12 0.13
CA GLN A 85 -16.64 -10.21 -0.04
C GLN A 85 -15.90 -11.54 -0.02
N GLY A 86 -16.48 -12.55 0.60
CA GLY A 86 -15.95 -13.91 0.58
C GLY A 86 -15.95 -14.52 -0.82
N VAL A 87 -14.98 -15.37 -1.06
CA VAL A 87 -14.90 -16.24 -2.24
C VAL A 87 -15.45 -17.60 -1.83
N SER A 88 -16.27 -18.22 -2.68
CA SER A 88 -16.69 -19.60 -2.44
C SER A 88 -15.48 -20.53 -2.52
N PRO A 89 -15.19 -21.30 -1.47
CA PRO A 89 -14.09 -22.24 -1.48
C PRO A 89 -14.37 -23.45 -2.38
N TYR A 90 -15.66 -23.72 -2.66
CA TYR A 90 -16.09 -24.88 -3.41
C TYR A 90 -16.61 -24.51 -4.80
N SER A 91 -16.40 -25.39 -5.77
CA SER A 91 -16.89 -25.23 -7.15
C SER A 91 -18.37 -25.59 -7.34
N ASP A 92 -19.02 -26.10 -6.32
CA ASP A 92 -20.41 -26.60 -6.32
C ASP A 92 -21.48 -25.53 -6.07
N GLY A 93 -21.05 -24.29 -5.79
CA GLY A 93 -21.93 -23.17 -5.49
C GLY A 93 -22.24 -23.00 -4.00
N THR A 94 -21.52 -23.69 -3.11
CA THR A 94 -21.58 -23.44 -1.66
C THR A 94 -21.31 -21.97 -1.37
N LEU A 95 -22.09 -21.34 -0.50
CA LEU A 95 -21.96 -19.93 -0.17
C LEU A 95 -20.63 -19.68 0.54
N PRO A 96 -19.95 -18.55 0.25
CA PRO A 96 -18.72 -18.19 0.92
C PRO A 96 -19.00 -17.77 2.37
N TYR A 97 -18.06 -17.99 3.27
CA TYR A 97 -18.17 -17.63 4.70
C TYR A 97 -18.49 -16.14 4.92
N PHE A 98 -17.91 -15.24 4.12
CA PHE A 98 -18.21 -13.80 4.11
C PHE A 98 -19.11 -13.45 2.92
N GLU A 99 -20.28 -14.06 2.83
CA GLU A 99 -21.19 -13.97 1.69
C GLU A 99 -21.55 -12.54 1.31
N ARG A 100 -21.82 -11.71 2.35
CA ARG A 100 -22.28 -10.35 2.14
C ARG A 100 -21.18 -9.43 1.68
N LYS A 101 -21.38 -8.77 0.53
CA LYS A 101 -20.49 -7.70 0.08
C LYS A 101 -20.58 -6.49 0.99
N MET A 102 -19.51 -6.21 1.72
CA MET A 102 -19.40 -5.07 2.63
C MET A 102 -18.62 -3.94 1.97
N ARG A 103 -19.03 -2.70 2.23
CA ARG A 103 -18.36 -1.51 1.70
C ARG A 103 -17.93 -0.59 2.83
N SER A 104 -16.67 -0.17 2.79
CA SER A 104 -16.10 0.82 3.68
C SER A 104 -15.65 2.04 2.89
N THR A 105 -15.66 3.21 3.53
CA THR A 105 -15.25 4.47 2.90
C THR A 105 -14.45 5.31 3.88
N MET A 106 -13.29 5.78 3.43
CA MET A 106 -12.41 6.66 4.18
C MET A 106 -12.20 7.98 3.44
N THR A 107 -12.25 9.10 4.16
CA THR A 107 -12.06 10.45 3.60
C THR A 107 -10.85 11.10 4.24
N ASN A 108 -9.93 11.63 3.42
CA ASN A 108 -8.71 12.28 3.86
C ASN A 108 -8.49 13.62 3.16
N LEU A 109 -8.14 14.64 3.95
CA LEU A 109 -7.67 15.94 3.47
C LEU A 109 -6.14 15.95 3.47
N SER A 110 -5.51 16.40 2.40
CA SER A 110 -4.05 16.45 2.26
C SER A 110 -3.60 17.70 1.51
N LEU A 111 -2.29 17.90 1.47
CA LEU A 111 -1.63 18.92 0.67
C LEU A 111 -0.76 18.24 -0.40
N PRO A 112 -1.34 17.77 -1.52
CA PRO A 112 -0.63 17.03 -2.55
C PRO A 112 0.57 17.72 -3.16
N ASN A 113 0.54 19.06 -3.27
CA ASN A 113 1.64 19.85 -3.82
C ASN A 113 1.73 21.22 -3.16
N MET A 114 2.95 21.62 -2.90
CA MET A 114 3.32 23.00 -2.61
C MET A 114 4.74 23.23 -3.14
N GLY A 115 4.96 24.39 -3.78
CA GLY A 115 6.30 24.67 -4.27
C GLY A 115 6.47 26.05 -4.87
N MET A 116 7.74 26.35 -5.12
CA MET A 116 8.17 27.59 -5.75
C MET A 116 9.30 27.31 -6.73
N THR A 117 9.29 28.00 -7.88
CA THR A 117 10.43 28.10 -8.77
C THR A 117 10.77 29.56 -9.02
N LEU A 118 12.06 29.86 -8.97
CA LEU A 118 12.64 31.13 -9.32
C LEU A 118 13.32 30.99 -10.67
N ASN A 119 13.05 31.90 -11.60
CA ASN A 119 13.63 31.94 -12.93
C ASN A 119 14.38 33.25 -13.14
N TRP A 120 15.62 33.15 -13.62
CA TRP A 120 16.45 34.28 -13.99
C TRP A 120 16.71 34.25 -15.49
N ASP A 121 16.27 35.27 -16.17
CA ASP A 121 16.63 35.52 -17.58
C ASP A 121 18.09 36.02 -17.63
N THR A 122 18.87 35.46 -18.54
CA THR A 122 20.27 35.87 -18.74
C THR A 122 20.39 36.97 -19.80
N ASP A 123 19.29 37.45 -20.39
CA ASP A 123 19.19 38.40 -21.48
C ASP A 123 19.93 37.96 -22.77
N ARG A 124 20.31 36.69 -22.87
CA ARG A 124 21.01 36.12 -24.01
C ARG A 124 20.03 35.72 -25.12
N LYS A 125 20.35 36.03 -26.35
CA LYS A 125 19.56 35.61 -27.52
C LYS A 125 19.77 34.13 -27.87
N SER A 126 20.92 33.53 -27.50
CA SER A 126 21.29 32.14 -27.75
C SER A 126 22.14 31.62 -26.59
N GLY A 127 22.32 30.30 -26.53
CA GLY A 127 22.99 29.64 -25.39
C GLY A 127 22.05 29.50 -24.18
N VAL A 128 22.56 29.64 -22.99
CA VAL A 128 21.76 29.59 -21.74
C VAL A 128 20.94 30.89 -21.67
N LYS A 129 19.63 30.79 -21.90
CA LYS A 129 18.69 31.92 -21.90
C LYS A 129 18.10 32.20 -20.53
N ASN A 130 17.73 31.13 -19.80
CA ASN A 130 17.34 31.25 -18.40
C ASN A 130 17.82 30.06 -17.57
N ILE A 131 17.94 30.31 -16.27
CA ILE A 131 18.28 29.34 -15.25
C ILE A 131 17.14 29.34 -14.24
N SER A 132 16.73 28.17 -13.79
CA SER A 132 15.72 28.01 -12.74
C SER A 132 16.26 27.30 -11.53
N PHE A 133 15.79 27.71 -10.38
CA PHE A 133 15.94 27.00 -9.12
C PHE A 133 14.58 26.80 -8.48
N GLY A 134 14.30 25.63 -7.94
CA GLY A 134 13.00 25.30 -7.35
C GLY A 134 13.10 24.48 -6.08
N PHE A 135 12.10 24.68 -5.23
CA PHE A 135 11.78 23.77 -4.14
C PHE A 135 10.33 23.33 -4.27
N VAL A 136 10.10 22.02 -4.31
CA VAL A 136 8.76 21.46 -4.52
C VAL A 136 8.56 20.29 -3.58
N MET A 137 7.45 20.31 -2.85
CA MET A 137 6.91 19.18 -2.10
C MET A 137 5.78 18.55 -2.92
N ASN A 138 5.91 17.26 -3.22
CA ASN A 138 4.87 16.49 -3.91
C ASN A 138 4.53 15.22 -3.13
N LYS A 139 3.24 14.92 -2.98
CA LYS A 139 2.78 13.63 -2.50
C LYS A 139 2.99 12.59 -3.60
N SER A 140 3.79 11.56 -3.31
CA SER A 140 4.15 10.50 -4.27
C SER A 140 3.38 9.21 -4.06
N ALA A 141 2.75 9.00 -2.89
CA ALA A 141 1.79 7.94 -2.65
C ALA A 141 0.81 8.30 -1.52
N GLY A 142 -0.37 7.68 -1.53
CA GLY A 142 -1.34 7.70 -0.43
C GLY A 142 -1.83 6.29 -0.17
N TYR A 143 -1.85 5.88 1.10
CA TYR A 143 -2.09 4.50 1.51
C TYR A 143 -3.48 4.29 2.10
N ASP A 144 -4.21 5.35 2.39
CA ASP A 144 -5.49 5.32 3.11
C ASP A 144 -6.46 4.28 2.55
N GLN A 145 -6.88 3.34 3.40
CA GLN A 145 -7.83 2.28 3.09
C GLN A 145 -8.54 1.84 4.36
N ASP A 146 -9.82 1.51 4.26
CA ASP A 146 -10.62 0.91 5.30
C ASP A 146 -11.33 -0.32 4.72
N VAL A 147 -11.21 -1.47 5.38
CA VAL A 147 -11.79 -2.75 4.96
C VAL A 147 -12.58 -3.31 6.13
N TYR A 148 -13.74 -3.83 5.84
CA TYR A 148 -14.59 -4.52 6.81
C TYR A 148 -15.30 -5.69 6.13
N ALA A 149 -15.27 -6.85 6.78
CA ALA A 149 -16.01 -8.03 6.36
C ALA A 149 -16.60 -8.72 7.60
N ASN A 150 -17.77 -9.32 7.43
CA ASN A 150 -18.46 -10.05 8.47
C ASN A 150 -19.22 -11.20 7.86
N GLY A 151 -19.22 -12.36 8.52
CA GLY A 151 -19.92 -13.54 8.05
C GLY A 151 -19.97 -14.66 9.11
N LEU A 152 -20.76 -15.67 8.84
CA LEU A 152 -20.84 -16.89 9.68
C LEU A 152 -19.83 -17.91 9.18
N ASN A 153 -19.29 -18.68 10.11
CA ASN A 153 -18.44 -19.84 9.86
C ASN A 153 -18.86 -20.96 10.81
N SER A 154 -18.99 -22.18 10.28
CA SER A 154 -19.42 -23.39 11.02
C SER A 154 -18.38 -24.50 10.99
N THR A 155 -17.21 -24.30 10.36
CA THR A 155 -16.24 -25.36 10.13
C THR A 155 -14.84 -25.03 10.64
N THR A 156 -14.40 -23.76 10.52
CA THR A 156 -13.02 -23.36 10.87
C THR A 156 -13.00 -22.14 11.78
N SER A 157 -11.95 -22.02 12.62
CA SER A 157 -11.73 -20.94 13.57
C SER A 157 -10.31 -20.39 13.46
N PHE A 158 -10.16 -19.09 13.67
CA PHE A 158 -8.85 -18.45 13.84
C PHE A 158 -8.10 -19.02 15.04
N MET A 159 -8.84 -19.34 16.13
CA MET A 159 -8.24 -19.94 17.33
C MET A 159 -7.79 -21.37 17.07
N GLY A 160 -8.51 -22.15 16.25
CA GLY A 160 -8.09 -23.48 15.84
C GLY A 160 -6.79 -23.46 15.02
N ALA A 161 -6.71 -22.56 14.04
CA ALA A 161 -5.46 -22.37 13.29
C ALA A 161 -4.30 -21.98 14.21
N MET A 162 -4.53 -21.08 15.18
CA MET A 162 -3.53 -20.68 16.17
C MET A 162 -3.13 -21.82 17.10
N ALA A 163 -4.04 -22.72 17.45
CA ALA A 163 -3.75 -23.90 18.27
C ALA A 163 -2.80 -24.85 17.52
N VAL A 164 -3.03 -25.08 16.23
CA VAL A 164 -2.13 -25.89 15.40
C VAL A 164 -0.74 -25.23 15.29
N ASP A 165 -0.68 -23.90 15.09
CA ASP A 165 0.59 -23.15 15.05
C ASP A 165 1.36 -23.21 16.39
N ALA A 166 0.67 -23.39 17.52
CA ALA A 166 1.27 -23.48 18.84
C ALA A 166 1.79 -24.89 19.18
N THR A 167 1.30 -25.94 18.50
CA THR A 167 1.62 -27.33 18.77
C THR A 167 3.13 -27.59 18.71
N GLY A 168 3.66 -28.26 19.74
CA GLY A 168 5.08 -28.55 19.93
C GLY A 168 5.85 -27.47 20.71
N ILE A 169 5.21 -26.37 21.10
CA ILE A 169 5.77 -25.37 22.03
C ILE A 169 5.13 -25.61 23.39
N THR A 170 5.92 -25.77 24.43
CA THR A 170 5.35 -26.05 25.76
C THR A 170 4.69 -24.82 26.38
N ALA A 171 3.66 -25.00 27.16
CA ALA A 171 2.98 -23.94 27.92
C ALA A 171 3.93 -23.16 28.83
N SER A 172 4.97 -23.82 29.35
CA SER A 172 6.02 -23.16 30.14
C SER A 172 6.89 -22.23 29.31
N GLU A 173 7.18 -22.56 28.04
CA GLU A 173 7.91 -21.71 27.12
C GLU A 173 7.08 -20.49 26.71
N LEU A 174 5.77 -20.65 26.42
CA LEU A 174 4.86 -19.55 26.11
C LEU A 174 4.68 -18.56 27.30
N ASN A 175 4.90 -19.02 28.53
CA ASN A 175 4.85 -18.18 29.74
C ASN A 175 6.24 -17.68 30.19
N ALA A 176 7.31 -18.06 29.50
CA ALA A 176 8.65 -17.60 29.87
C ALA A 176 8.79 -16.08 29.69
N THR A 177 9.54 -15.45 30.58
CA THR A 177 9.74 -13.98 30.55
C THR A 177 10.46 -13.48 29.31
N ASP A 178 11.21 -14.35 28.65
CA ASP A 178 11.98 -14.10 27.44
C ASP A 178 11.37 -14.76 26.18
N ALA A 179 10.17 -15.30 26.27
CA ALA A 179 9.46 -15.98 25.17
C ALA A 179 9.44 -15.15 23.88
N TYR A 180 9.20 -13.85 23.99
CA TYR A 180 9.18 -12.90 22.87
C TYR A 180 10.52 -12.76 22.12
N ASN A 181 11.61 -13.32 22.61
CA ASN A 181 12.91 -13.29 21.93
C ASN A 181 13.08 -14.43 20.91
N TYR A 182 12.29 -15.52 21.01
CA TYR A 182 12.50 -16.73 20.20
C TYR A 182 11.23 -17.47 19.77
N LEU A 183 10.06 -17.09 20.27
CA LEU A 183 8.78 -17.68 19.87
C LEU A 183 7.93 -16.69 19.06
N PRO A 184 6.97 -17.18 18.26
CA PRO A 184 6.03 -16.33 17.54
C PRO A 184 5.17 -15.50 18.49
N TRP A 185 5.19 -14.19 18.33
CA TRP A 185 4.48 -13.26 19.22
C TRP A 185 2.95 -13.44 19.19
N SER A 186 2.41 -13.80 18.02
CA SER A 186 1.00 -14.14 17.83
C SER A 186 0.57 -15.28 18.73
N THR A 187 1.35 -16.36 18.74
CA THR A 187 1.10 -17.58 19.54
C THR A 187 1.18 -17.30 21.04
N ILE A 188 2.20 -16.54 21.48
CA ILE A 188 2.33 -16.13 22.88
C ILE A 188 1.09 -15.35 23.34
N VAL A 189 0.68 -14.35 22.55
CA VAL A 189 -0.50 -13.52 22.86
C VAL A 189 -1.78 -14.35 22.83
N GLY A 190 -1.93 -15.27 21.88
CA GLY A 190 -3.08 -16.17 21.81
C GLY A 190 -3.21 -17.06 23.06
N TYR A 191 -2.11 -17.66 23.49
CA TYR A 191 -2.09 -18.46 24.71
C TYR A 191 -2.34 -17.62 25.97
N GLN A 192 -1.62 -16.53 26.15
CA GLN A 192 -1.74 -15.68 27.34
C GLN A 192 -3.10 -14.96 27.44
N SER A 193 -3.81 -14.77 26.31
CA SER A 193 -5.16 -14.22 26.31
C SER A 193 -6.27 -15.25 26.42
N GLY A 194 -5.94 -16.55 26.54
CA GLY A 194 -6.92 -17.62 26.65
C GLY A 194 -7.65 -17.94 25.34
N MET A 195 -7.13 -17.55 24.19
CA MET A 195 -7.66 -17.97 22.88
C MET A 195 -7.40 -19.44 22.62
N ILE A 196 -6.25 -19.93 23.08
CA ILE A 196 -5.86 -21.32 23.02
C ILE A 196 -5.43 -21.79 24.42
N SER A 197 -5.62 -23.05 24.71
CA SER A 197 -5.22 -23.69 25.96
C SER A 197 -4.73 -25.12 25.72
N THR A 198 -3.89 -25.63 26.59
CA THR A 198 -3.48 -27.05 26.57
C THR A 198 -4.64 -27.97 26.94
N PHE A 199 -4.63 -29.20 26.46
CA PHE A 199 -5.65 -30.20 26.74
C PHE A 199 -5.07 -31.61 27.01
N GLY A 200 -5.88 -32.50 27.57
CA GLY A 200 -5.56 -33.92 27.67
C GLY A 200 -4.37 -34.29 28.57
N GLY A 201 -3.83 -33.32 29.36
CA GLY A 201 -2.64 -33.51 30.18
C GLY A 201 -1.32 -33.39 29.42
N TYR A 202 -1.36 -32.98 28.14
CA TYR A 202 -0.19 -32.59 27.36
C TYR A 202 0.12 -31.12 27.65
N ASP A 203 1.38 -30.73 27.60
CA ASP A 203 1.83 -29.35 27.83
C ASP A 203 2.25 -28.62 26.54
N ASP A 204 2.19 -29.30 25.40
CA ASP A 204 2.60 -28.86 24.07
C ASP A 204 1.54 -29.10 22.97
N GLU A 205 0.34 -29.56 23.35
CA GLU A 205 -0.82 -29.70 22.46
C GLU A 205 -1.91 -28.70 22.86
N TYR A 206 -2.54 -28.07 21.88
CA TYR A 206 -3.46 -26.95 22.08
C TYR A 206 -4.79 -27.13 21.38
N VAL A 207 -5.82 -26.52 21.97
CA VAL A 207 -7.16 -26.41 21.40
C VAL A 207 -7.62 -24.95 21.47
N GLY A 208 -8.34 -24.50 20.47
CA GLY A 208 -8.98 -23.19 20.44
C GLY A 208 -10.17 -23.10 21.38
N ALA A 209 -10.40 -21.96 22.02
CA ALA A 209 -11.52 -21.77 22.95
C ALA A 209 -12.91 -21.94 22.30
N SER A 210 -13.01 -21.93 20.98
CA SER A 210 -14.23 -22.24 20.22
C SER A 210 -14.32 -23.69 19.74
N GLU A 211 -13.38 -24.54 20.11
CA GLU A 211 -13.32 -25.93 19.65
C GLU A 211 -13.70 -26.90 20.76
N LEU A 212 -14.26 -28.02 20.35
CA LEU A 212 -14.61 -29.17 21.23
C LEU A 212 -13.73 -30.35 20.88
N ILE A 213 -13.40 -31.11 21.91
CA ILE A 213 -12.63 -32.35 21.80
C ILE A 213 -13.59 -33.52 22.05
N PHE A 214 -13.69 -34.43 21.08
CA PHE A 214 -14.48 -35.64 21.23
C PHE A 214 -13.67 -36.80 21.80
N ASP A 215 -14.38 -37.83 22.34
CA ASP A 215 -13.76 -39.00 22.94
C ASP A 215 -12.82 -39.78 21.99
N ASN A 216 -13.03 -39.66 20.67
CA ASN A 216 -12.17 -40.28 19.67
C ASN A 216 -10.90 -39.42 19.35
N GLY A 217 -10.76 -38.27 19.98
CA GLY A 217 -9.65 -37.35 19.78
C GLY A 217 -9.86 -36.31 18.66
N ASP A 218 -11.00 -36.32 17.98
CA ASP A 218 -11.29 -35.31 16.97
C ASP A 218 -11.51 -33.95 17.63
N ILE A 219 -10.93 -32.89 17.02
CA ILE A 219 -11.13 -31.49 17.42
C ILE A 219 -11.97 -30.83 16.33
N VAL A 220 -13.09 -30.27 16.72
CA VAL A 220 -14.03 -29.60 15.78
C VAL A 220 -14.54 -28.31 16.38
N LEU A 221 -14.96 -27.39 15.52
CA LEU A 221 -15.67 -26.18 15.95
C LEU A 221 -16.95 -26.55 16.71
N GLY A 222 -17.19 -25.93 17.87
CA GLY A 222 -18.32 -26.27 18.75
C GLY A 222 -19.69 -25.96 18.16
N GLY A 223 -19.78 -24.91 17.37
CA GLY A 223 -21.01 -24.43 16.72
C GLY A 223 -20.73 -23.27 15.77
N ASP A 224 -21.78 -22.56 15.39
CA ASP A 224 -21.67 -21.42 14.50
C ASP A 224 -20.98 -20.23 15.19
N ILE A 225 -19.99 -19.62 14.53
CA ILE A 225 -19.35 -18.40 14.95
C ILE A 225 -19.57 -17.28 13.94
N GLU A 226 -19.77 -16.07 14.45
CA GLU A 226 -19.74 -14.86 13.64
C GLU A 226 -18.30 -14.32 13.57
N GLN A 227 -17.70 -14.38 12.39
CA GLN A 227 -16.36 -13.86 12.14
C GLN A 227 -16.43 -12.43 11.61
N THR A 228 -15.58 -11.57 12.12
CA THR A 228 -15.45 -10.18 11.65
C THR A 228 -13.98 -9.86 11.41
N TYR A 229 -13.68 -9.40 10.22
CA TYR A 229 -12.37 -8.86 9.84
C TYR A 229 -12.46 -7.36 9.61
N GLY A 230 -11.51 -6.62 10.14
CA GLY A 230 -11.35 -5.19 9.87
C GLY A 230 -9.89 -4.82 9.72
N ARG A 231 -9.60 -3.99 8.68
CA ARG A 231 -8.27 -3.41 8.43
C ARG A 231 -8.42 -1.92 8.19
N ARG A 232 -7.67 -1.13 8.92
CA ARG A 232 -7.54 0.30 8.68
C ARG A 232 -6.11 0.67 8.37
N VAL A 233 -5.88 1.18 7.17
CA VAL A 233 -4.58 1.63 6.69
C VAL A 233 -4.58 3.16 6.59
N THR A 234 -3.52 3.79 7.04
CA THR A 234 -3.29 5.23 6.94
C THR A 234 -1.88 5.52 6.52
N GLY A 235 -1.67 6.69 5.93
CA GLY A 235 -0.32 7.15 5.65
C GLY A 235 -0.11 7.73 4.25
N SER A 236 1.10 8.21 4.03
CA SER A 236 1.47 8.85 2.77
C SER A 236 2.99 8.91 2.60
N LYS A 237 3.38 9.08 1.34
CA LYS A 237 4.77 9.31 0.94
C LYS A 237 4.86 10.66 0.26
N TYR A 238 5.81 11.48 0.71
CA TYR A 238 6.11 12.79 0.16
C TYR A 238 7.54 12.87 -0.35
N ASP A 239 7.73 13.55 -1.47
CA ASP A 239 9.03 13.91 -2.01
C ASP A 239 9.27 15.41 -1.85
N TYR A 240 10.36 15.78 -1.20
CA TYR A 240 10.88 17.14 -1.08
C TYR A 240 12.02 17.30 -2.07
N VAL A 241 11.82 18.14 -3.09
CA VAL A 241 12.68 18.20 -4.26
C VAL A 241 13.35 19.56 -4.36
N PHE A 242 14.68 19.58 -4.38
CA PHE A 242 15.48 20.72 -4.81
C PHE A 242 15.80 20.55 -6.29
N ASN A 243 15.34 21.50 -7.09
CA ASN A 243 15.42 21.45 -8.55
C ASN A 243 16.32 22.53 -9.10
N PHE A 244 17.09 22.17 -10.13
CA PHE A 244 17.87 23.07 -10.97
C PHE A 244 17.49 22.84 -12.42
N GLY A 245 17.31 23.93 -13.17
CA GLY A 245 16.99 23.86 -14.58
C GLY A 245 17.71 24.91 -15.40
N ALA A 246 17.93 24.61 -16.69
CA ALA A 246 18.50 25.54 -17.65
C ALA A 246 17.80 25.41 -19.00
N ASN A 247 17.45 26.55 -19.60
CA ASN A 247 16.93 26.65 -20.94
C ASN A 247 18.05 27.06 -21.89
N ILE A 248 18.31 26.24 -22.90
CA ILE A 248 19.34 26.47 -23.92
C ILE A 248 18.65 26.77 -25.25
N SER A 249 18.64 28.04 -25.62
CA SER A 249 18.15 28.55 -26.92
C SER A 249 16.67 28.25 -27.21
N ASP A 250 15.83 28.01 -26.20
CA ASP A 250 14.43 27.56 -26.33
C ASP A 250 14.29 26.25 -27.15
N PHE A 251 15.39 25.53 -27.34
CA PHE A 251 15.48 24.26 -28.05
C PHE A 251 15.69 23.07 -27.08
N LEU A 252 16.62 23.20 -26.14
CA LEU A 252 16.98 22.19 -25.16
C LEU A 252 16.79 22.73 -23.76
N TYR A 253 16.03 22.00 -22.96
CA TYR A 253 15.87 22.26 -21.53
C TYR A 253 16.50 21.10 -20.76
N LEU A 254 17.35 21.41 -19.81
CA LEU A 254 18.00 20.44 -18.93
C LEU A 254 17.57 20.68 -17.48
N GLY A 255 17.56 19.63 -16.69
CA GLY A 255 17.25 19.76 -15.28
C GLY A 255 17.82 18.64 -14.44
N ALA A 256 17.99 18.94 -13.16
CA ALA A 256 18.42 17.99 -12.13
C ALA A 256 17.61 18.23 -10.85
N ASN A 257 17.30 17.12 -10.15
CA ASN A 257 16.68 17.11 -8.84
C ASN A 257 17.59 16.39 -7.84
N LEU A 258 17.64 16.93 -6.63
CA LEU A 258 17.99 16.20 -5.43
C LEU A 258 16.71 16.05 -4.62
N GLY A 259 16.30 14.81 -4.36
CA GLY A 259 15.05 14.49 -3.69
C GLY A 259 15.28 13.82 -2.34
N ILE A 260 14.47 14.22 -1.37
CA ILE A 260 14.32 13.55 -0.07
C ILE A 260 12.91 12.97 -0.05
N SER A 261 12.80 11.67 0.13
CA SER A 261 11.51 10.97 0.28
C SER A 261 11.22 10.73 1.75
N SER A 262 10.00 10.99 2.19
CA SER A 262 9.52 10.73 3.56
C SER A 262 8.28 9.86 3.46
N THR A 263 8.28 8.72 4.13
CA THR A 263 7.19 7.75 4.16
C THR A 263 6.68 7.60 5.59
N VAL A 264 5.38 7.70 5.76
CA VAL A 264 4.68 7.33 6.99
C VAL A 264 3.57 6.37 6.57
N TYR A 265 3.53 5.21 7.20
CA TYR A 265 2.54 4.18 6.90
C TYR A 265 2.16 3.48 8.20
N GLY A 266 0.90 3.13 8.35
CA GLY A 266 0.46 2.32 9.47
C GLY A 266 -0.82 1.58 9.13
N TYR A 267 -0.98 0.40 9.69
CA TYR A 267 -2.26 -0.29 9.67
C TYR A 267 -2.57 -0.95 11.01
N GLU A 268 -3.84 -1.08 11.27
CA GLU A 268 -4.41 -1.84 12.37
C GLU A 268 -5.35 -2.88 11.78
N ASP A 269 -5.02 -4.15 12.00
CA ASP A 269 -5.88 -5.28 11.68
C ASP A 269 -6.53 -5.79 12.95
N TYR A 270 -7.78 -6.20 12.85
CA TYR A 270 -8.40 -7.01 13.90
C TYR A 270 -9.21 -8.15 13.28
N PHE A 271 -9.21 -9.25 14.00
CA PHE A 271 -10.08 -10.39 13.74
C PHE A 271 -10.86 -10.70 15.01
N LYS A 272 -12.16 -10.92 14.86
CA LYS A 272 -13.08 -11.21 15.96
C LYS A 272 -13.87 -12.46 15.60
N GLU A 273 -14.00 -13.35 16.57
CA GLU A 273 -14.96 -14.46 16.54
C GLU A 273 -15.91 -14.33 17.73
N ALA A 274 -17.19 -14.52 17.47
CA ALA A 274 -18.23 -14.50 18.49
C ALA A 274 -19.14 -15.72 18.30
N ALA A 275 -19.39 -16.46 19.38
CA ALA A 275 -20.34 -17.56 19.40
C ALA A 275 -21.74 -17.04 19.04
N VAL A 276 -22.44 -17.71 18.11
CA VAL A 276 -23.84 -17.39 17.82
C VAL A 276 -24.71 -17.83 18.99
N ASP A 277 -24.46 -19.02 19.53
CA ASP A 277 -25.00 -19.49 20.80
C ASP A 277 -23.85 -19.99 21.69
N PRO A 278 -23.50 -19.28 22.78
CA PRO A 278 -22.43 -19.71 23.66
C PRO A 278 -22.61 -21.12 24.25
N SER A 279 -23.84 -21.67 24.34
CA SER A 279 -24.09 -22.99 24.88
C SER A 279 -23.52 -24.13 24.02
N ASP A 280 -23.20 -23.85 22.75
CA ASP A 280 -22.58 -24.82 21.85
C ASP A 280 -21.07 -24.98 22.09
N PHE A 281 -20.46 -24.11 22.88
CA PHE A 281 -19.01 -24.00 23.09
C PHE A 281 -18.64 -24.30 24.54
N GLU A 282 -18.99 -25.49 24.99
CA GLU A 282 -18.77 -25.93 26.38
C GLU A 282 -17.33 -26.36 26.64
N ILE A 283 -16.71 -25.75 27.65
CA ILE A 283 -15.37 -26.07 28.13
C ILE A 283 -15.49 -26.65 29.53
N ALA A 284 -15.16 -27.94 29.70
CA ALA A 284 -15.12 -28.58 30.99
C ALA A 284 -13.87 -28.16 31.79
N LEU A 285 -14.08 -27.59 32.97
CA LEU A 285 -13.00 -27.21 33.88
C LEU A 285 -12.66 -28.29 34.86
N ASP A 286 -11.41 -28.39 35.32
CA ASP A 286 -10.92 -29.35 36.31
C ASP A 286 -11.67 -29.33 37.64
N ASN A 287 -12.32 -28.20 37.95
CA ASN A 287 -13.12 -28.01 39.15
C ASN A 287 -14.57 -28.54 39.03
N GLY A 288 -14.90 -29.19 37.89
CA GLY A 288 -16.22 -29.76 37.58
C GLY A 288 -17.28 -28.71 37.20
N LYS A 289 -16.89 -27.51 36.87
CA LYS A 289 -17.78 -26.47 36.33
C LYS A 289 -17.63 -26.41 34.82
N ASN A 290 -18.70 -25.98 34.12
CA ASN A 290 -18.67 -25.71 32.70
C ASN A 290 -18.51 -24.21 32.50
N LEU A 291 -17.63 -23.87 31.56
CA LEU A 291 -17.40 -22.54 31.03
C LEU A 291 -17.82 -22.56 29.56
N TYR A 292 -18.31 -21.43 29.03
CA TYR A 292 -18.71 -21.34 27.64
C TYR A 292 -18.00 -20.17 26.98
N PHE A 293 -17.42 -20.41 25.83
CA PHE A 293 -16.82 -19.35 25.02
C PHE A 293 -17.90 -18.37 24.52
N SER A 294 -17.60 -17.09 24.57
CA SER A 294 -18.51 -16.01 24.11
C SER A 294 -17.95 -15.28 22.89
N GLN A 295 -16.77 -14.69 23.02
CA GLN A 295 -16.12 -14.01 21.91
C GLN A 295 -14.61 -13.89 22.15
N MET A 296 -13.87 -13.76 21.04
CA MET A 296 -12.49 -13.35 21.08
C MET A 296 -12.24 -12.15 20.18
N LYS A 297 -11.19 -11.40 20.43
CA LYS A 297 -10.70 -10.36 19.55
C LYS A 297 -9.18 -10.34 19.53
N TYR A 298 -8.62 -10.51 18.35
CA TYR A 298 -7.20 -10.42 18.08
C TYR A 298 -6.89 -9.16 17.27
N ARG A 299 -5.78 -8.48 17.59
CA ARG A 299 -5.36 -7.27 16.88
C ARG A 299 -3.87 -7.30 16.61
N TYR A 300 -3.53 -6.76 15.46
CA TYR A 300 -2.16 -6.45 15.08
C TYR A 300 -2.07 -5.00 14.63
N SER A 301 -1.14 -4.26 15.21
CA SER A 301 -0.81 -2.91 14.79
C SER A 301 0.60 -2.84 14.23
N TYR A 302 0.76 -2.14 13.12
CA TYR A 302 2.02 -2.00 12.42
C TYR A 302 2.19 -0.56 11.96
N ASN A 303 3.33 0.04 12.26
CA ASN A 303 3.66 1.41 11.90
C ASN A 303 5.04 1.49 11.30
N VAL A 304 5.20 2.31 10.27
CA VAL A 304 6.44 2.49 9.53
C VAL A 304 6.74 3.96 9.36
N GLU A 305 7.97 4.32 9.67
CA GLU A 305 8.57 5.61 9.32
C GLU A 305 9.75 5.36 8.40
N GLY A 306 9.81 6.08 7.28
CA GLY A 306 10.86 5.93 6.29
C GLY A 306 11.38 7.27 5.80
N SER A 307 12.69 7.35 5.59
CA SER A 307 13.31 8.49 4.92
C SER A 307 14.34 7.99 3.91
N GLY A 308 14.37 8.63 2.74
CA GLY A 308 15.27 8.25 1.66
C GLY A 308 15.73 9.41 0.82
N TYR A 309 16.74 9.18 0.01
CA TYR A 309 17.27 10.19 -0.89
C TYR A 309 17.53 9.62 -2.27
N TYR A 310 17.43 10.48 -3.28
CA TYR A 310 17.66 10.14 -4.68
C TYR A 310 18.09 11.35 -5.49
N ALA A 311 18.65 11.08 -6.68
CA ALA A 311 18.88 12.08 -7.70
C ALA A 311 18.07 11.76 -8.97
N LYS A 312 17.67 12.78 -9.70
CA LYS A 312 16.97 12.66 -10.99
C LYS A 312 17.52 13.69 -11.97
N VAL A 313 17.75 13.28 -13.20
CA VAL A 313 18.13 14.19 -14.28
C VAL A 313 17.13 14.07 -15.41
N GLY A 314 16.95 15.16 -16.18
CA GLY A 314 16.02 15.15 -17.28
C GLY A 314 16.34 16.18 -18.34
N ALA A 315 15.76 15.94 -19.52
CA ALA A 315 15.87 16.82 -20.66
C ALA A 315 14.52 16.95 -21.38
N ILE A 316 14.27 18.11 -22.00
CA ILE A 316 13.18 18.33 -22.93
C ILE A 316 13.77 18.99 -24.18
N VAL A 317 13.43 18.46 -25.36
CA VAL A 317 13.85 18.99 -26.66
C VAL A 317 12.62 19.48 -27.43
N THR A 318 12.72 20.68 -28.00
CA THR A 318 11.65 21.33 -28.78
C THR A 318 12.15 21.65 -30.19
N PRO A 319 12.12 20.69 -31.13
CA PRO A 319 12.71 20.87 -32.47
C PRO A 319 11.93 21.83 -33.37
N GLY A 320 10.79 22.32 -32.90
CA GLY A 320 9.92 23.22 -33.64
C GLY A 320 8.60 22.56 -34.04
N ALA A 321 7.80 23.27 -34.83
CA ALA A 321 6.47 22.84 -35.32
C ALA A 321 5.52 22.35 -34.23
N GLY A 322 5.73 22.74 -32.96
CA GLY A 322 4.92 22.29 -31.82
C GLY A 322 5.31 20.95 -31.21
N LEU A 323 6.28 20.24 -31.76
CA LEU A 323 6.73 18.94 -31.30
C LEU A 323 7.66 19.06 -30.08
N ARG A 324 7.54 18.14 -29.10
CA ARG A 324 8.34 18.11 -27.89
C ARG A 324 8.66 16.66 -27.52
N PHE A 325 9.92 16.41 -27.17
CA PHE A 325 10.40 15.14 -26.64
C PHE A 325 10.94 15.35 -25.23
N GLY A 326 10.66 14.44 -24.33
CA GLY A 326 11.16 14.48 -22.96
C GLY A 326 11.76 13.15 -22.54
N ALA A 327 12.81 13.20 -21.74
CA ALA A 327 13.37 12.03 -21.08
C ALA A 327 13.83 12.41 -19.67
N ALA A 328 13.69 11.48 -18.73
CA ALA A 328 14.21 11.64 -17.37
C ALA A 328 14.62 10.29 -16.80
N ILE A 329 15.64 10.31 -15.96
CA ILE A 329 16.21 9.14 -15.30
C ILE A 329 16.36 9.44 -13.82
N GLN A 330 15.91 8.52 -12.96
CA GLN A 330 16.01 8.60 -11.51
C GLN A 330 16.84 7.45 -10.97
N THR A 331 17.77 7.76 -10.09
CA THR A 331 18.50 6.74 -9.32
C THR A 331 17.54 5.96 -8.42
N PRO A 332 17.92 4.76 -7.96
CA PRO A 332 17.25 4.15 -6.82
C PRO A 332 17.10 5.13 -5.65
N ILE A 333 16.01 5.00 -4.89
CA ILE A 333 15.84 5.68 -3.60
C ILE A 333 16.45 4.76 -2.54
N VAL A 334 17.39 5.27 -1.78
CA VAL A 334 17.94 4.56 -0.63
C VAL A 334 17.17 5.01 0.59
N ASN A 335 16.25 4.16 1.06
CA ASN A 335 15.38 4.44 2.20
C ASN A 335 15.89 3.75 3.45
N THR A 336 16.00 4.48 4.55
CA THR A 336 16.08 3.91 5.90
C THR A 336 14.65 3.78 6.41
N ILE A 337 14.25 2.56 6.72
CA ILE A 337 12.91 2.21 7.20
C ILE A 337 13.02 1.79 8.66
N MET A 338 12.11 2.27 9.48
CA MET A 338 11.92 1.86 10.86
C MET A 338 10.49 1.36 11.01
N GLU A 339 10.34 0.15 11.51
CA GLU A 339 9.08 -0.53 11.72
C GLU A 339 8.83 -0.70 13.21
N ARG A 340 7.55 -0.59 13.61
CA ARG A 340 7.08 -0.88 14.95
C ARG A 340 5.79 -1.67 14.89
N TRP A 341 5.69 -2.72 15.69
CA TRP A 341 4.49 -3.56 15.73
C TRP A 341 4.14 -3.97 17.14
N GLN A 342 2.87 -4.35 17.30
CA GLN A 342 2.35 -4.91 18.55
C GLN A 342 1.17 -5.83 18.26
N TYR A 343 1.08 -6.92 18.98
CA TYR A 343 -0.05 -7.84 19.02
C TYR A 343 -0.84 -7.64 20.32
N SER A 344 -2.16 -7.83 20.24
CA SER A 344 -3.00 -7.94 21.44
C SER A 344 -4.14 -8.92 21.21
N GLY A 345 -4.56 -9.59 22.28
CA GLY A 345 -5.63 -10.56 22.28
C GLY A 345 -6.54 -10.42 23.49
N SER A 346 -7.80 -10.73 23.30
CA SER A 346 -8.77 -10.89 24.40
C SER A 346 -9.74 -12.00 24.09
N THR A 347 -10.09 -12.78 25.12
CA THR A 347 -11.10 -13.84 25.07
C THR A 347 -12.08 -13.61 26.21
N GLU A 348 -13.36 -13.63 25.90
CA GLU A 348 -14.45 -13.47 26.86
C GLU A 348 -15.26 -14.77 26.94
N PHE A 349 -15.62 -15.12 28.15
CA PHE A 349 -16.43 -16.29 28.47
C PHE A 349 -17.73 -15.86 29.16
N THR A 350 -18.67 -16.78 29.29
CA THR A 350 -19.93 -16.55 30.04
C THR A 350 -19.70 -16.22 31.52
N SER A 351 -18.53 -16.50 32.05
CA SER A 351 -18.08 -16.06 33.37
C SER A 351 -16.83 -15.18 33.23
N SER A 352 -16.97 -13.90 33.49
CA SER A 352 -15.91 -12.89 33.35
C SER A 352 -14.67 -13.14 34.24
N SER A 353 -14.77 -14.01 35.23
CA SER A 353 -13.60 -14.41 36.04
C SER A 353 -12.55 -15.24 35.27
N TYR A 354 -12.90 -15.70 34.09
CA TYR A 354 -12.02 -16.45 33.18
C TYR A 354 -11.64 -15.66 31.95
N ASP A 355 -12.12 -14.41 31.80
CA ASP A 355 -11.76 -13.57 30.68
C ASP A 355 -10.24 -13.36 30.63
N GLY A 356 -9.68 -13.53 29.45
CA GLY A 356 -8.26 -13.38 29.20
C GLY A 356 -7.96 -12.11 28.41
N TYR A 357 -6.82 -11.50 28.71
CA TYR A 357 -6.30 -10.36 27.95
C TYR A 357 -4.78 -10.35 27.95
N ALA A 358 -4.18 -10.18 26.77
CA ALA A 358 -2.74 -10.10 26.62
C ALA A 358 -2.33 -9.11 25.52
N TYR A 359 -1.15 -8.55 25.63
CA TYR A 359 -0.48 -7.81 24.57
C TYR A 359 1.03 -8.05 24.61
N SER A 360 1.61 -8.09 23.41
CA SER A 360 3.05 -8.20 23.27
C SER A 360 3.75 -6.90 23.69
N PRO A 361 5.06 -6.93 23.94
CA PRO A 361 5.87 -5.73 23.89
C PRO A 361 5.73 -5.03 22.53
N TYR A 362 6.27 -3.82 22.42
CA TYR A 362 6.50 -3.21 21.10
C TYR A 362 7.72 -3.84 20.45
N GLY A 363 7.53 -4.41 19.26
CA GLY A 363 8.63 -4.75 18.38
C GLY A 363 9.10 -3.53 17.61
N GLU A 364 10.40 -3.43 17.39
CA GLU A 364 11.01 -2.38 16.58
C GLU A 364 12.17 -2.96 15.76
N TYR A 365 12.21 -2.62 14.48
CA TYR A 365 13.31 -3.03 13.62
C TYR A 365 13.61 -1.96 12.57
N SER A 366 14.90 -1.83 12.20
CA SER A 366 15.36 -0.87 11.19
C SER A 366 16.21 -1.54 10.13
N TYR A 367 15.92 -1.22 8.87
CA TYR A 367 16.66 -1.73 7.72
C TYR A 367 16.75 -0.68 6.60
N THR A 368 17.51 -1.01 5.56
CA THR A 368 17.60 -0.17 4.37
C THR A 368 16.86 -0.86 3.21
N LEU A 369 15.90 -0.15 2.60
CA LEU A 369 15.24 -0.53 1.37
C LEU A 369 15.77 0.30 0.20
N VAL A 370 16.33 -0.35 -0.80
CA VAL A 370 16.75 0.27 -2.05
C VAL A 370 15.67 0.02 -3.10
N SER A 371 14.98 1.10 -3.53
CA SER A 371 13.95 1.02 -4.57
C SER A 371 14.57 0.80 -5.96
N PRO A 372 13.77 0.42 -6.97
CA PRO A 372 14.27 0.31 -8.33
C PRO A 372 14.66 1.67 -8.94
N PHE A 373 15.53 1.61 -9.94
CA PHE A 373 15.76 2.66 -10.91
C PHE A 373 14.49 2.94 -11.73
N ARG A 374 14.29 4.21 -12.16
CA ARG A 374 13.16 4.63 -12.99
C ARG A 374 13.61 5.41 -14.20
N ALA A 375 12.98 5.17 -15.34
CA ALA A 375 13.18 5.97 -16.55
C ALA A 375 11.83 6.40 -17.14
N ASN A 376 11.77 7.66 -17.58
CA ASN A 376 10.60 8.27 -18.19
C ASN A 376 10.92 8.74 -19.60
N LEU A 377 10.03 8.47 -20.55
CA LEU A 377 10.04 9.02 -21.90
C LEU A 377 8.72 9.73 -22.17
N GLY A 378 8.75 10.83 -22.88
CA GLY A 378 7.54 11.59 -23.18
C GLY A 378 7.57 12.16 -24.59
N LEU A 379 6.38 12.25 -25.18
CA LEU A 379 6.11 12.88 -26.45
C LEU A 379 4.94 13.85 -26.28
N ALA A 380 5.06 15.08 -26.75
CA ALA A 380 3.96 16.01 -26.75
C ALA A 380 3.90 16.84 -28.03
N TYR A 381 2.71 17.29 -28.35
CA TYR A 381 2.47 18.18 -29.48
C TYR A 381 1.58 19.37 -29.07
N THR A 382 2.03 20.57 -29.38
CA THR A 382 1.31 21.83 -29.11
C THR A 382 0.70 22.37 -30.37
N PHE A 383 -0.63 22.54 -30.41
CA PHE A 383 -1.38 23.16 -31.50
C PHE A 383 -1.42 24.68 -31.30
N GLY A 384 -0.27 25.32 -31.52
CA GLY A 384 -0.10 26.74 -31.26
C GLY A 384 -0.39 27.08 -29.80
N LYS A 385 -1.27 28.06 -29.55
CA LYS A 385 -1.68 28.50 -28.22
C LYS A 385 -2.99 27.85 -27.73
N TYR A 386 -3.60 26.97 -28.52
CA TYR A 386 -4.98 26.52 -28.32
C TYR A 386 -5.07 25.17 -27.63
N ALA A 387 -4.19 24.23 -27.98
CA ALA A 387 -4.29 22.87 -27.42
C ALA A 387 -2.91 22.21 -27.27
N VAL A 388 -2.86 21.20 -26.44
CA VAL A 388 -1.72 20.29 -26.30
C VAL A 388 -2.21 18.87 -26.05
N ILE A 389 -1.51 17.91 -26.63
CA ILE A 389 -1.63 16.48 -26.31
C ILE A 389 -0.27 15.97 -25.85
N SER A 390 -0.27 15.00 -24.94
CA SER A 390 0.94 14.40 -24.39
C SER A 390 0.75 12.92 -24.12
N ALA A 391 1.81 12.16 -24.32
CA ALA A 391 1.90 10.75 -23.96
C ALA A 391 3.24 10.50 -23.27
N ASP A 392 3.20 9.82 -22.13
CA ASP A 392 4.38 9.44 -21.34
C ASP A 392 4.44 7.93 -21.15
N TYR A 393 5.64 7.42 -21.13
CA TYR A 393 5.97 6.05 -20.76
C TYR A 393 7.01 6.06 -19.65
N GLU A 394 6.74 5.31 -18.57
CA GLU A 394 7.69 5.10 -17.47
C GLU A 394 7.93 3.60 -17.29
N ILE A 395 9.18 3.23 -17.10
CA ILE A 395 9.62 1.86 -16.82
C ILE A 395 10.23 1.79 -15.42
N CYS A 396 9.85 0.76 -14.67
CA CYS A 396 10.36 0.48 -13.33
C CYS A 396 10.43 -1.04 -13.12
N ASP A 397 11.62 -1.59 -12.91
CA ASP A 397 11.81 -3.02 -12.68
C ASP A 397 11.85 -3.35 -11.19
N TYR A 398 10.72 -3.78 -10.64
CA TYR A 398 10.58 -4.09 -9.21
C TYR A 398 11.36 -5.34 -8.77
N GLY A 399 11.78 -6.21 -9.68
CA GLY A 399 12.73 -7.29 -9.38
C GLY A 399 14.12 -6.81 -8.95
N GLN A 400 14.41 -5.51 -9.10
CA GLN A 400 15.65 -4.88 -8.64
C GLN A 400 15.57 -4.26 -7.24
N MET A 401 14.43 -4.33 -6.56
CA MET A 401 14.36 -3.94 -5.14
C MET A 401 15.35 -4.74 -4.31
N ARG A 402 15.91 -4.13 -3.27
CA ARG A 402 16.83 -4.81 -2.36
C ARG A 402 16.61 -4.35 -0.93
N PHE A 403 16.43 -5.32 -0.06
CA PHE A 403 16.61 -5.15 1.37
C PHE A 403 18.07 -5.29 1.73
N LYS A 404 18.53 -4.46 2.67
CA LYS A 404 19.89 -4.52 3.21
C LYS A 404 19.82 -4.46 4.72
N SER A 405 20.48 -5.40 5.37
CA SER A 405 20.64 -5.42 6.80
C SER A 405 21.51 -4.24 7.26
N ASN A 406 21.14 -3.70 8.40
CA ASN A 406 21.99 -2.76 9.16
C ASN A 406 22.78 -3.49 10.29
N GLY A 407 22.68 -4.83 10.38
CA GLY A 407 23.25 -5.67 11.44
C GLY A 407 23.66 -7.07 10.97
N SER A 408 23.40 -8.08 11.83
CA SER A 408 23.82 -9.48 11.64
C SER A 408 22.91 -10.32 10.73
N ASP A 409 21.78 -9.78 10.27
CA ASP A 409 20.69 -10.54 9.63
C ASP A 409 20.86 -10.63 8.11
N ARG A 410 22.08 -10.77 7.66
CA ARG A 410 22.43 -10.74 6.23
C ARG A 410 21.77 -11.87 5.46
N ASP A 411 21.80 -13.09 6.00
CA ASP A 411 21.30 -14.29 5.32
C ASP A 411 19.78 -14.20 5.11
N TYR A 412 19.04 -13.70 6.09
CA TYR A 412 17.61 -13.43 5.98
C TYR A 412 17.28 -12.44 4.85
N PHE A 413 18.02 -11.34 4.75
CA PHE A 413 17.79 -10.36 3.67
C PHE A 413 18.25 -10.87 2.30
N GLU A 414 19.23 -11.77 2.21
CA GLU A 414 19.60 -12.42 0.96
C GLU A 414 18.44 -13.30 0.47
N GLU A 415 17.79 -14.08 1.34
CA GLU A 415 16.61 -14.89 1.03
C GLU A 415 15.44 -14.01 0.55
N LEU A 416 15.09 -12.93 1.29
CA LEU A 416 14.06 -11.98 0.86
C LEU A 416 14.37 -11.38 -0.53
N ASN A 417 15.62 -11.07 -0.81
CA ASN A 417 16.04 -10.52 -2.10
C ASN A 417 15.94 -11.55 -3.24
N ASP A 418 16.05 -12.83 -2.96
CA ASP A 418 15.81 -13.88 -3.97
C ASP A 418 14.32 -14.06 -4.23
N ILE A 419 13.48 -14.05 -3.19
CA ILE A 419 12.02 -14.03 -3.31
C ILE A 419 11.55 -12.82 -4.14
N ILE A 420 12.17 -11.63 -3.96
CA ILE A 420 11.88 -10.45 -4.78
C ILE A 420 12.13 -10.71 -6.27
N LYS A 421 13.26 -11.30 -6.62
CA LYS A 421 13.61 -11.61 -8.03
C LYS A 421 12.66 -12.63 -8.66
N GLU A 422 12.16 -13.57 -7.85
CA GLU A 422 11.22 -14.61 -8.30
C GLU A 422 9.81 -14.04 -8.50
N ASN A 423 9.34 -13.20 -7.60
CA ASN A 423 7.95 -12.73 -7.59
C ASN A 423 7.72 -11.46 -8.42
N PHE A 424 8.72 -10.58 -8.51
CA PHE A 424 8.53 -9.28 -9.16
C PHE A 424 9.25 -9.15 -10.50
N THR A 425 8.74 -8.24 -11.31
CA THR A 425 9.23 -7.96 -12.68
C THR A 425 9.08 -6.48 -13.01
N THR A 426 9.34 -6.13 -14.25
CA THR A 426 9.20 -4.80 -14.80
C THR A 426 7.73 -4.40 -14.91
N SER A 427 7.39 -3.26 -14.30
CA SER A 427 6.10 -2.58 -14.49
C SER A 427 6.25 -1.44 -15.50
N ASN A 428 5.26 -1.36 -16.40
CA ASN A 428 5.16 -0.35 -17.45
C ASN A 428 4.01 0.60 -17.13
N ILE A 429 4.28 1.88 -17.10
CA ILE A 429 3.30 2.92 -16.77
C ILE A 429 3.11 3.82 -17.98
N TRP A 430 1.87 3.90 -18.46
CA TRP A 430 1.47 4.74 -19.58
C TRP A 430 0.57 5.86 -19.09
N ARG A 431 0.81 7.09 -19.58
CA ARG A 431 0.02 8.25 -19.24
C ARG A 431 -0.29 9.05 -20.51
N PHE A 432 -1.52 9.51 -20.62
CA PHE A 432 -2.01 10.32 -21.73
C PHE A 432 -2.71 11.55 -21.19
N GLY A 433 -2.49 12.68 -21.81
CA GLY A 433 -3.09 13.96 -21.41
C GLY A 433 -3.43 14.85 -22.58
N ALA A 434 -4.50 15.62 -22.42
CA ALA A 434 -4.90 16.65 -23.37
C ALA A 434 -5.36 17.91 -22.62
N GLU A 435 -5.02 19.08 -23.18
CA GLU A 435 -5.48 20.39 -22.69
C GLU A 435 -6.00 21.20 -23.88
N LEU A 436 -7.19 21.78 -23.72
CA LEU A 436 -7.76 22.76 -24.64
C LEU A 436 -7.90 24.11 -23.94
N LYS A 437 -7.32 25.16 -24.50
CA LYS A 437 -7.36 26.54 -24.00
C LYS A 437 -8.40 27.36 -24.71
N LEU A 438 -9.33 27.91 -23.97
CA LEU A 438 -10.44 28.73 -24.41
C LEU A 438 -10.30 30.14 -23.81
N GLY A 439 -9.32 30.90 -24.30
CA GLY A 439 -8.99 32.22 -23.75
C GLY A 439 -8.34 32.14 -22.38
N THR A 440 -9.06 32.58 -21.34
CA THR A 440 -8.62 32.51 -19.93
C THR A 440 -8.98 31.18 -19.25
N LEU A 441 -9.80 30.34 -19.90
CA LEU A 441 -10.23 29.05 -19.42
C LEU A 441 -9.44 27.94 -20.11
N ALA A 442 -9.32 26.78 -19.42
CA ALA A 442 -8.77 25.56 -19.97
C ALA A 442 -9.61 24.36 -19.52
N VAL A 443 -9.76 23.40 -20.42
CA VAL A 443 -10.37 22.10 -20.13
C VAL A 443 -9.31 21.03 -20.36
N ARG A 444 -9.24 20.03 -19.45
CA ARG A 444 -8.21 19.00 -19.46
C ARG A 444 -8.82 17.62 -19.25
N GLY A 445 -8.20 16.63 -19.88
CA GLY A 445 -8.52 15.22 -19.66
C GLY A 445 -7.25 14.39 -19.65
N GLY A 446 -7.26 13.32 -18.88
CA GLY A 446 -6.14 12.41 -18.77
C GLY A 446 -6.57 10.98 -18.49
N TYR A 447 -5.71 10.06 -18.91
CA TYR A 447 -5.85 8.62 -18.66
C TYR A 447 -4.48 8.01 -18.40
N GLY A 448 -4.40 7.05 -17.50
CA GLY A 448 -3.19 6.30 -17.25
C GLY A 448 -3.48 4.88 -16.82
N PHE A 449 -2.55 3.99 -17.10
CA PHE A 449 -2.58 2.62 -16.61
C PHE A 449 -1.18 2.10 -16.31
N THR A 450 -1.11 1.13 -15.40
CA THR A 450 0.12 0.50 -14.92
C THR A 450 -0.05 -1.00 -15.03
N THR A 451 0.91 -1.70 -15.62
CA THR A 451 0.97 -3.16 -15.63
C THR A 451 1.42 -3.69 -14.28
N SER A 452 1.05 -4.93 -13.96
CA SER A 452 1.48 -5.53 -12.70
C SER A 452 3.00 -5.61 -12.58
N PRO A 453 3.54 -5.30 -11.39
CA PRO A 453 4.91 -5.62 -11.05
C PRO A 453 5.12 -7.11 -10.70
N GLU A 454 4.04 -7.87 -10.47
CA GLU A 454 4.09 -9.29 -10.10
C GLU A 454 4.14 -10.18 -11.36
N ARG A 455 5.05 -11.17 -11.37
CA ARG A 455 5.24 -12.06 -12.52
C ARG A 455 4.04 -12.95 -12.82
N GLN A 456 3.31 -13.33 -11.78
CA GLN A 456 2.19 -14.29 -11.90
C GLN A 456 0.85 -13.63 -12.20
N TYR A 457 0.80 -12.28 -12.26
CA TYR A 457 -0.44 -11.54 -12.46
C TYR A 457 -0.42 -10.75 -13.79
N ASP A 458 -1.20 -11.21 -14.76
CA ASP A 458 -1.30 -10.60 -16.10
C ASP A 458 -2.41 -9.53 -16.23
N GLY A 459 -3.11 -9.23 -15.14
CA GLY A 459 -4.23 -8.27 -15.13
C GLY A 459 -3.79 -6.81 -15.03
N PRO A 460 -4.73 -5.86 -15.21
CA PRO A 460 -4.46 -4.44 -14.96
C PRO A 460 -4.25 -4.21 -13.46
N TYR A 461 -3.05 -3.75 -13.12
CA TYR A 461 -2.68 -3.48 -11.73
C TYR A 461 -3.32 -2.20 -11.20
N ARG A 462 -3.22 -1.13 -11.98
CA ARG A 462 -3.83 0.17 -11.63
C ARG A 462 -4.18 0.95 -12.90
N SER A 463 -5.35 1.62 -12.87
CA SER A 463 -5.73 2.59 -13.90
C SER A 463 -6.30 3.85 -13.28
N ASN A 464 -6.21 4.97 -14.01
CA ASN A 464 -6.79 6.23 -13.58
C ASN A 464 -7.38 7.00 -14.76
N MET A 465 -8.44 7.75 -14.46
CA MET A 465 -9.08 8.71 -15.36
C MET A 465 -9.17 10.05 -14.64
N SER A 466 -8.90 11.12 -15.34
CA SER A 466 -8.92 12.48 -14.78
C SER A 466 -9.55 13.49 -15.73
N LEU A 467 -10.19 14.47 -15.11
CA LEU A 467 -10.76 15.65 -15.78
C LEU A 467 -10.39 16.89 -14.98
N GLY A 468 -10.31 18.04 -15.62
CA GLY A 468 -10.03 19.28 -14.92
C GLY A 468 -10.36 20.52 -15.71
N PHE A 469 -10.45 21.63 -14.95
CA PHE A 469 -10.70 22.96 -15.44
C PHE A 469 -9.66 23.92 -14.90
N GLY A 470 -9.27 24.90 -15.69
CA GLY A 470 -8.32 25.91 -15.30
C GLY A 470 -8.81 27.30 -15.64
N TYR A 471 -8.47 28.24 -14.76
CA TYR A 471 -8.61 29.67 -15.00
C TYR A 471 -7.25 30.34 -14.86
N SER A 472 -6.88 31.15 -15.83
CA SER A 472 -5.66 31.95 -15.78
C SER A 472 -6.03 33.40 -16.08
N SER A 473 -5.84 34.29 -15.10
CA SER A 473 -6.00 35.71 -15.29
C SER A 473 -4.99 36.23 -16.35
N LYS A 474 -5.24 37.40 -16.91
CA LYS A 474 -4.24 38.08 -17.76
C LYS A 474 -3.03 38.57 -16.97
N GLY A 475 -3.07 38.49 -15.66
CA GLY A 475 -2.01 38.84 -14.72
C GLY A 475 -1.30 37.60 -14.12
N SER A 476 -0.90 37.73 -12.87
CA SER A 476 -0.06 36.75 -12.18
C SER A 476 -0.80 35.54 -11.61
N PHE A 477 -2.13 35.57 -11.43
CA PHE A 477 -2.90 34.54 -10.75
C PHE A 477 -3.48 33.50 -11.70
N TYR A 478 -3.50 32.24 -11.26
CA TYR A 478 -4.28 31.16 -11.88
C TYR A 478 -4.83 30.20 -10.82
N ALA A 479 -5.92 29.53 -11.16
CA ALA A 479 -6.52 28.49 -10.36
C ALA A 479 -6.91 27.30 -11.25
N ASP A 480 -6.60 26.09 -10.80
CA ASP A 480 -6.91 24.86 -11.49
C ASP A 480 -7.67 23.90 -10.57
N PHE A 481 -8.66 23.21 -11.11
CA PHE A 481 -9.39 22.14 -10.45
C PHE A 481 -9.20 20.84 -11.22
N ALA A 482 -9.07 19.74 -10.48
CA ALA A 482 -9.03 18.40 -11.06
C ALA A 482 -9.83 17.41 -10.22
N ILE A 483 -10.42 16.45 -10.91
CA ILE A 483 -10.97 15.23 -10.32
C ILE A 483 -10.29 14.05 -10.99
N ARG A 484 -9.86 13.05 -10.18
CA ARG A 484 -9.24 11.81 -10.65
C ARG A 484 -9.89 10.62 -9.95
N ARG A 485 -10.22 9.59 -10.71
CA ARG A 485 -10.59 8.28 -10.21
C ARG A 485 -9.44 7.30 -10.43
N ASN A 486 -9.00 6.62 -9.38
CA ASN A 486 -8.10 5.48 -9.47
C ASN A 486 -8.88 4.20 -9.22
N THR A 487 -8.51 3.14 -9.93
CA THR A 487 -9.00 1.77 -9.75
C THR A 487 -7.79 0.86 -9.63
N TYR A 488 -7.82 -0.04 -8.66
CA TYR A 488 -6.73 -0.96 -8.35
C TYR A 488 -7.13 -2.40 -8.69
N SER A 489 -6.15 -3.28 -8.83
CA SER A 489 -6.36 -4.73 -8.92
C SER A 489 -7.12 -5.26 -7.70
N LYS A 490 -7.62 -6.46 -7.82
CA LYS A 490 -8.21 -7.18 -6.70
C LYS A 490 -7.10 -7.73 -5.81
N GLU A 491 -7.32 -7.63 -4.51
CA GLU A 491 -6.49 -8.26 -3.48
C GLU A 491 -7.25 -9.46 -2.93
N TYR A 492 -6.54 -10.55 -2.67
CA TYR A 492 -7.06 -11.75 -2.03
C TYR A 492 -6.43 -11.84 -0.64
N TYR A 493 -7.24 -12.12 0.36
CA TYR A 493 -6.82 -12.14 1.76
C TYR A 493 -7.43 -13.30 2.51
N MET A 494 -6.60 -14.09 3.19
CA MET A 494 -7.00 -15.16 4.11
C MET A 494 -6.67 -14.70 5.53
N PRO A 495 -7.64 -14.64 6.45
CA PRO A 495 -7.43 -14.18 7.82
C PRO A 495 -6.50 -15.09 8.63
N TYR A 496 -6.45 -16.37 8.30
CA TYR A 496 -5.60 -17.40 8.90
C TYR A 496 -5.34 -18.51 7.87
N SER A 497 -4.37 -19.39 8.17
CA SER A 497 -3.97 -20.48 7.28
C SER A 497 -4.91 -21.68 7.37
N ASP A 498 -5.00 -22.47 6.29
CA ASP A 498 -5.66 -23.78 6.32
C ASP A 498 -4.96 -24.67 7.34
N TYR A 499 -5.74 -25.35 8.16
CA TYR A 499 -5.21 -26.19 9.25
C TYR A 499 -5.91 -27.53 9.42
N ILE A 500 -7.02 -27.75 8.69
CA ILE A 500 -7.75 -29.03 8.71
C ILE A 500 -7.48 -29.76 7.41
N PHE A 501 -6.77 -30.89 7.51
CA PHE A 501 -6.36 -31.69 6.35
C PHE A 501 -6.95 -33.09 6.48
N ASP A 502 -7.23 -33.73 5.32
CA ASP A 502 -7.60 -35.14 5.25
C ASP A 502 -6.38 -36.08 5.40
N ASP A 503 -6.63 -37.38 5.45
CA ASP A 503 -5.58 -38.41 5.60
C ASP A 503 -4.57 -38.42 4.42
N ASP A 504 -4.96 -37.86 3.27
CA ASP A 504 -4.13 -37.74 2.07
C ASP A 504 -3.34 -36.40 2.05
N GLY A 505 -3.53 -35.54 3.06
CA GLY A 505 -2.89 -34.22 3.18
C GLY A 505 -3.51 -33.13 2.32
N ASN A 506 -4.73 -33.33 1.82
CA ASN A 506 -5.48 -32.28 1.14
C ASN A 506 -6.26 -31.45 2.17
N ILE A 507 -6.57 -30.18 1.83
CA ILE A 507 -7.40 -29.34 2.67
C ILE A 507 -8.80 -29.95 2.75
N ALA A 508 -9.19 -30.41 3.95
CA ALA A 508 -10.53 -30.98 4.19
C ALA A 508 -11.57 -29.87 4.37
N GLU A 509 -11.24 -28.86 5.17
CA GLU A 509 -12.08 -27.68 5.41
C GLU A 509 -11.28 -26.42 5.11
N PRO A 510 -11.56 -25.73 3.99
CA PRO A 510 -10.85 -24.51 3.61
C PRO A 510 -11.25 -23.34 4.50
N VAL A 511 -10.30 -22.50 4.82
CA VAL A 511 -10.53 -21.26 5.57
C VAL A 511 -11.18 -20.18 4.72
N PRO A 512 -11.77 -19.14 5.34
CA PRO A 512 -12.35 -18.02 4.63
C PRO A 512 -11.33 -17.27 3.77
N GLU A 513 -11.66 -17.06 2.48
CA GLU A 513 -10.90 -16.19 1.59
C GLU A 513 -11.76 -14.97 1.23
N LEU A 514 -11.17 -13.78 1.30
CA LEU A 514 -11.77 -12.50 0.96
C LEU A 514 -11.21 -11.94 -0.34
N VAL A 515 -12.10 -11.46 -1.22
CA VAL A 515 -11.72 -10.56 -2.33
C VAL A 515 -11.98 -9.12 -1.90
N ILE A 516 -10.90 -8.34 -1.90
CA ILE A 516 -10.95 -6.91 -1.58
C ILE A 516 -10.75 -6.14 -2.89
N THR A 517 -11.64 -5.19 -3.16
CA THR A 517 -11.48 -4.25 -4.27
C THR A 517 -11.38 -2.83 -3.74
N ARG A 518 -10.47 -2.03 -4.31
CA ARG A 518 -10.23 -0.65 -3.92
C ARG A 518 -10.42 0.30 -5.09
N SER A 519 -10.99 1.46 -4.82
CA SER A 519 -10.99 2.61 -5.73
C SER A 519 -10.96 3.90 -4.93
N ASP A 520 -10.36 4.95 -5.47
CA ASP A 520 -10.42 6.27 -4.85
C ASP A 520 -10.84 7.36 -5.84
N TRP A 521 -11.50 8.38 -5.30
CA TRP A 521 -11.77 9.65 -5.94
C TRP A 521 -10.92 10.72 -5.29
N LYS A 522 -10.21 11.52 -6.12
CA LYS A 522 -9.41 12.65 -5.66
C LYS A 522 -9.91 13.94 -6.30
N ALA A 523 -10.17 14.94 -5.48
CA ALA A 523 -10.46 16.29 -5.93
C ALA A 523 -9.33 17.22 -5.48
N LEU A 524 -8.73 17.96 -6.40
CA LEU A 524 -7.61 18.85 -6.16
C LEU A 524 -7.93 20.26 -6.63
N LEU A 525 -7.47 21.25 -5.86
CA LEU A 525 -7.61 22.64 -6.19
C LEU A 525 -6.24 23.32 -6.06
N THR A 526 -5.69 23.79 -7.16
CA THR A 526 -4.40 24.51 -7.19
C THR A 526 -4.62 26.01 -7.30
N PHE A 527 -3.96 26.75 -6.43
CA PHE A 527 -3.79 28.19 -6.55
C PHE A 527 -2.34 28.48 -6.92
N GLY A 528 -2.12 29.32 -7.91
CA GLY A 528 -0.80 29.66 -8.38
C GLY A 528 -0.62 31.13 -8.68
N TRP A 529 0.58 31.61 -8.40
CA TRP A 529 1.02 32.99 -8.67
C TRP A 529 2.30 32.96 -9.50
N ARG A 530 2.34 33.86 -10.50
CA ARG A 530 3.50 34.10 -11.35
C ARG A 530 4.03 35.51 -11.08
N PHE A 531 5.32 35.65 -11.06
CA PHE A 531 5.98 36.95 -10.80
C PHE A 531 7.34 37.03 -11.46
#